data_550b003be2cf3c60454152a788caf03d
#
_entry.id   550b003be2cf3c60454152a788caf03d
#
_cell.length_a   1.000
_cell.length_b   1.000
_cell.length_c   1.000
_cell.angle_alpha   90.00
_cell.angle_beta   90.00
_cell.angle_gamma   90.00
#
_symmetry.space_group_name_H-M   'P 1'
#
loop_
_entity.id
_entity.type
_entity.pdbx_description
1 polymer ?
#
loop_
_entity_poly.entity_id
_entity_poly.type
_entity_poly.pdbx_seq_one_letter_code
_entity_poly.pdbx_strand_id
1 'polypeptide(L)'
;MREKTIEQKLVQSVKARGGICPKLVCPGMAGMPDRLVLLPGGKMGFVEVKAPGEKPRPLQAARHWILSWLGFKVFVLDDPEEIEGIIEDIRSPAPSVTAVTAPPSNRGAGNKVEAEIGG
;
A
#
# COMPACT_ATOMS: atom_id res chain seq x y z
N MET A 1 5.76 -17.86 -11.41
CA MET A 1 4.98 -17.81 -10.16
C MET A 1 3.75 -16.93 -10.39
N ARG A 2 2.64 -17.34 -9.86
CA ARG A 2 1.38 -16.62 -10.04
C ARG A 2 1.21 -15.57 -8.95
N GLU A 3 0.48 -14.52 -9.27
CA GLU A 3 0.16 -13.46 -8.30
C GLU A 3 -0.48 -14.05 -7.03
N LYS A 4 -1.41 -14.99 -7.20
CA LYS A 4 -2.10 -15.61 -6.07
C LYS A 4 -1.14 -16.32 -5.12
N THR A 5 -0.09 -16.93 -5.63
CA THR A 5 0.92 -17.59 -4.81
C THR A 5 1.66 -16.58 -3.95
N ILE A 6 2.03 -15.45 -4.53
CA ILE A 6 2.71 -14.38 -3.80
C ILE A 6 1.78 -13.82 -2.74
N GLU A 7 0.51 -13.62 -3.08
CA GLU A 7 -0.48 -13.11 -2.15
C GLU A 7 -0.65 -14.03 -0.94
N GLN A 8 -0.74 -15.34 -1.18
CA GLN A 8 -0.86 -16.32 -0.10
C GLN A 8 0.36 -16.32 0.82
N LYS A 9 1.56 -16.19 0.24
CA LYS A 9 2.78 -16.13 1.04
C LYS A 9 2.82 -14.88 1.92
N LEU A 10 2.35 -13.76 1.39
CA LEU A 10 2.25 -12.54 2.18
C LEU A 10 1.32 -12.74 3.38
N VAL A 11 0.13 -13.26 3.12
CA VAL A 11 -0.87 -13.50 4.18
C VAL A 11 -0.29 -14.40 5.26
N GLN A 12 0.35 -15.49 4.87
CA GLN A 12 0.95 -16.43 5.82
C GLN A 12 2.07 -15.78 6.63
N SER A 13 2.92 -14.99 5.99
CA SER A 13 4.04 -14.33 6.67
C SER A 13 3.55 -13.31 7.70
N VAL A 14 2.51 -12.56 7.36
CA VAL A 14 1.91 -11.60 8.28
C VAL A 14 1.29 -12.34 9.47
N LYS A 15 0.56 -13.42 9.19
CA LYS A 15 -0.08 -14.22 10.23
C LYS A 15 0.95 -14.82 11.17
N ALA A 16 2.08 -15.27 10.64
CA ALA A 16 3.15 -15.85 11.46
C ALA A 16 3.73 -14.84 12.46
N ARG A 17 3.54 -13.56 12.21
CA ARG A 17 4.00 -12.49 13.10
C ARG A 17 2.89 -11.93 13.98
N GLY A 18 1.77 -12.63 14.06
CA GLY A 18 0.67 -12.22 14.92
C GLY A 18 -0.22 -11.15 14.32
N GLY A 19 -0.07 -10.86 13.04
CA GLY A 19 -0.89 -9.87 12.35
C GLY A 19 -1.99 -10.49 11.50
N ILE A 20 -2.68 -9.64 10.77
CA ILE A 20 -3.69 -10.06 9.80
C ILE A 20 -3.48 -9.28 8.50
N CYS A 21 -3.89 -9.88 7.40
CA CYS A 21 -3.67 -9.30 6.09
C CYS A 21 -4.97 -9.36 5.27
N PRO A 22 -5.97 -8.55 5.65
CA PRO A 22 -7.26 -8.59 4.97
C PRO A 22 -7.21 -8.00 3.56
N LYS A 23 -8.11 -8.47 2.72
CA LYS A 23 -8.31 -7.83 1.43
C LYS A 23 -8.91 -6.45 1.63
N LEU A 24 -8.44 -5.51 0.82
CA LEU A 24 -8.97 -4.16 0.84
C LEU A 24 -9.89 -3.98 -0.36
N VAL A 25 -11.14 -3.68 -0.08
CA VAL A 25 -12.14 -3.41 -1.11
C VAL A 25 -12.70 -2.02 -0.85
N CYS A 26 -12.52 -1.13 -1.82
CA CYS A 26 -12.94 0.27 -1.67
C CYS A 26 -13.94 0.64 -2.77
N PRO A 27 -15.22 0.36 -2.59
CA PRO A 27 -16.23 0.80 -3.56
C PRO A 27 -16.19 2.32 -3.68
N GLY A 28 -16.22 2.83 -4.89
CA GLY A 28 -16.16 4.26 -5.11
C GLY A 28 -14.77 4.86 -5.15
N MET A 29 -13.73 4.05 -4.92
CA MET A 29 -12.35 4.53 -5.05
C MET A 29 -11.49 3.46 -5.71
N ALA A 30 -11.49 3.46 -7.02
CA ALA A 30 -10.71 2.50 -7.79
C ALA A 30 -9.21 2.75 -7.64
N GLY A 31 -8.43 1.70 -7.80
CA GLY A 31 -6.97 1.81 -7.80
C GLY A 31 -6.31 1.68 -6.44
N MET A 32 -7.06 1.45 -5.38
CA MET A 32 -6.49 1.23 -4.06
C MET A 32 -5.72 -0.09 -4.01
N PRO A 33 -4.69 -0.20 -3.15
CA PRO A 33 -3.95 -1.46 -2.99
C PRO A 33 -4.84 -2.63 -2.58
N ASP A 34 -4.39 -3.84 -2.90
CA ASP A 34 -5.18 -5.07 -2.69
C ASP A 34 -5.32 -5.47 -1.24
N ARG A 35 -4.30 -5.24 -0.44
CA ARG A 35 -4.21 -5.78 0.91
C ARG A 35 -3.80 -4.74 1.92
N LEU A 36 -4.32 -4.88 3.13
CA LEU A 36 -3.80 -4.22 4.30
C LEU A 36 -2.91 -5.20 5.05
N VAL A 37 -1.80 -4.73 5.57
CA VAL A 37 -0.98 -5.48 6.51
C VAL A 37 -1.12 -4.81 7.86
N LEU A 38 -1.67 -5.54 8.81
CA LEU A 38 -1.91 -5.02 10.16
C LEU A 38 -1.09 -5.88 11.12
N LEU A 39 -0.17 -5.24 11.83
CA LEU A 39 0.77 -5.92 12.74
C LEU A 39 0.57 -5.45 14.17
N PRO A 40 1.01 -6.25 15.16
CA PRO A 40 0.94 -5.84 16.56
C PRO A 40 1.58 -4.47 16.80
N GLY A 41 1.05 -3.73 17.74
CA GLY A 41 1.55 -2.40 18.04
C GLY A 41 0.97 -1.30 17.19
N GLY A 42 -0.11 -1.59 16.46
CA GLY A 42 -0.75 -0.58 15.61
C GLY A 42 0.00 -0.28 14.34
N LYS A 43 0.93 -1.14 13.93
CA LYS A 43 1.69 -0.95 12.72
C LYS A 43 0.88 -1.40 11.51
N MET A 44 0.88 -0.61 10.44
CA MET A 44 0.10 -0.95 9.25
C MET A 44 0.79 -0.49 7.97
N GLY A 45 0.44 -1.14 6.88
CA GLY A 45 0.85 -0.75 5.55
C GLY A 45 -0.10 -1.28 4.50
N PHE A 46 0.00 -0.70 3.31
CA PHE A 46 -0.77 -1.13 2.14
C PHE A 46 0.13 -1.92 1.22
N VAL A 47 -0.38 -2.99 0.63
CA VAL A 47 0.38 -3.79 -0.31
C VAL A 47 -0.44 -4.08 -1.54
N GLU A 48 0.12 -3.76 -2.70
CA GLU A 48 -0.42 -4.14 -3.99
C GLU A 48 0.34 -5.37 -4.46
N VAL A 49 -0.36 -6.48 -4.66
CA VAL A 49 0.29 -7.72 -5.10
C VAL A 49 0.21 -7.83 -6.62
N LYS A 50 1.32 -8.14 -7.26
CA LYS A 50 1.42 -8.30 -8.70
C LYS A 50 2.17 -9.59 -9.02
N ALA A 51 1.90 -10.15 -10.19
CA ALA A 51 2.71 -11.24 -10.71
C ALA A 51 4.12 -10.72 -10.99
N PRO A 52 5.14 -11.60 -10.98
CA PRO A 52 6.52 -11.17 -11.21
C PRO A 52 6.67 -10.33 -12.48
N GLY A 53 7.28 -9.18 -12.35
CA GLY A 53 7.52 -8.26 -13.45
C GLY A 53 6.36 -7.39 -13.87
N GLU A 54 5.18 -7.60 -13.32
CA GLU A 54 4.04 -6.75 -13.63
C GLU A 54 4.11 -5.46 -12.82
N LYS A 55 3.61 -4.40 -13.43
CA LYS A 55 3.61 -3.06 -12.82
C LYS A 55 2.19 -2.63 -12.51
N PRO A 56 2.01 -1.76 -11.51
CA PRO A 56 0.70 -1.17 -11.26
C PRO A 56 0.20 -0.39 -12.47
N ARG A 57 -1.10 -0.42 -12.69
CA ARG A 57 -1.72 0.42 -13.72
C ARG A 57 -1.62 1.89 -13.29
N PRO A 58 -1.73 2.83 -14.25
CA PRO A 58 -1.59 4.27 -13.92
C PRO A 58 -2.49 4.73 -12.78
N LEU A 59 -3.74 4.26 -12.73
CA LEU A 59 -4.63 4.66 -11.63
C LEU A 59 -4.15 4.11 -10.30
N GLN A 60 -3.65 2.87 -10.27
CA GLN A 60 -3.09 2.29 -9.06
C GLN A 60 -1.87 3.08 -8.60
N ALA A 61 -0.98 3.41 -9.53
CA ALA A 61 0.21 4.19 -9.20
C ALA A 61 -0.16 5.56 -8.63
N ALA A 62 -1.20 6.19 -9.16
CA ALA A 62 -1.68 7.47 -8.67
C ALA A 62 -2.22 7.35 -7.24
N ARG A 63 -2.98 6.30 -6.93
CA ARG A 63 -3.49 6.08 -5.58
C ARG A 63 -2.35 5.80 -4.60
N HIS A 64 -1.38 4.98 -5.01
CA HIS A 64 -0.22 4.68 -4.17
C HIS A 64 0.54 5.95 -3.84
N TRP A 65 0.71 6.84 -4.81
CA TRP A 65 1.40 8.10 -4.61
C TRP A 65 0.68 8.96 -3.56
N ILE A 66 -0.65 9.07 -3.68
CA ILE A 66 -1.44 9.84 -2.72
C ILE A 66 -1.30 9.28 -1.32
N LEU A 67 -1.43 7.95 -1.16
CA LEU A 67 -1.29 7.31 0.13
C LEU A 67 0.10 7.54 0.74
N SER A 68 1.13 7.42 -0.07
CA SER A 68 2.50 7.65 0.38
C SER A 68 2.71 9.10 0.79
N TRP A 69 2.16 10.02 0.01
CA TRP A 69 2.25 11.44 0.34
C TRP A 69 1.55 11.78 1.64
N LEU A 70 0.44 11.08 1.94
CA LEU A 70 -0.28 11.24 3.20
C LEU A 70 0.47 10.63 4.38
N GLY A 71 1.56 9.93 4.14
CA GLY A 71 2.38 9.37 5.20
C GLY A 71 2.18 7.88 5.45
N PHE A 72 1.33 7.22 4.67
CA PHE A 72 1.12 5.79 4.82
C PHE A 72 2.17 5.00 4.03
N LYS A 73 2.53 3.84 4.53
CA LYS A 73 3.48 2.96 3.86
C LYS A 73 2.74 2.14 2.81
N VAL A 74 3.21 2.19 1.57
CA VAL A 74 2.60 1.52 0.44
C VAL A 74 3.68 0.78 -0.33
N PHE A 75 3.43 -0.47 -0.66
CA PHE A 75 4.39 -1.32 -1.36
C PHE A 75 3.74 -2.01 -2.54
N VAL A 76 4.53 -2.26 -3.58
CA VAL A 76 4.17 -3.14 -4.67
C VAL A 76 4.99 -4.41 -4.47
N LEU A 77 4.31 -5.54 -4.35
CA LEU A 77 4.94 -6.83 -4.10
C LEU A 77 4.78 -7.70 -5.33
N ASP A 78 5.87 -7.92 -6.06
CA ASP A 78 5.89 -8.80 -7.23
C ASP A 78 6.96 -9.90 -7.11
N ASP A 79 7.61 -9.99 -5.95
CA ASP A 79 8.64 -10.98 -5.68
C ASP A 79 8.47 -11.44 -4.23
N PRO A 80 8.23 -12.76 -4.00
CA PRO A 80 8.03 -13.24 -2.63
C PRO A 80 9.24 -13.02 -1.72
N GLU A 81 10.42 -12.87 -2.28
CA GLU A 81 11.62 -12.60 -1.47
C GLU A 81 11.58 -11.23 -0.82
N GLU A 82 10.74 -10.31 -1.31
CA GLU A 82 10.61 -8.98 -0.75
C GLU A 82 9.67 -8.92 0.46
N ILE A 83 8.92 -10.00 0.72
CA ILE A 83 7.90 -10.00 1.78
C ILE A 83 8.50 -9.64 3.14
N GLU A 84 9.62 -10.25 3.50
CA GLU A 84 10.22 -10.01 4.80
C GLU A 84 10.66 -8.55 4.97
N GLY A 85 11.25 -7.99 3.93
CA GLY A 85 11.67 -6.59 3.95
C GLY A 85 10.50 -5.63 4.09
N ILE A 86 9.39 -5.94 3.41
CA ILE A 86 8.18 -5.14 3.50
C ILE A 86 7.63 -5.17 4.93
N ILE A 87 7.55 -6.35 5.54
CA ILE A 87 7.04 -6.48 6.90
C ILE A 87 7.95 -5.73 7.87
N GLU A 88 9.26 -5.83 7.72
CA GLU A 88 10.19 -5.11 8.59
C GLU A 88 10.06 -3.59 8.42
N ASP A 89 9.85 -3.11 7.21
CA ASP A 89 9.60 -1.68 6.98
C ASP A 89 8.33 -1.23 7.72
N ILE A 90 7.25 -2.01 7.59
CA ILE A 90 5.98 -1.67 8.25
C ILE A 90 6.14 -1.65 9.78
N ARG A 91 6.93 -2.56 10.33
CA ARG A 91 7.18 -2.61 11.77
C ARG A 91 8.05 -1.46 12.26
N SER A 92 8.86 -0.91 11.39
CA SER A 92 9.76 0.17 11.74
C SER A 92 8.98 1.44 12.10
N PRO A 93 9.37 2.16 13.16
CA PRO A 93 8.74 3.46 13.46
C PRO A 93 9.13 4.54 12.47
N ALA A 94 10.20 4.32 11.68
CA ALA A 94 10.64 5.30 10.71
C ALA A 94 9.69 5.38 9.53
N PRO A 95 9.55 6.53 8.87
CA PRO A 95 8.80 6.61 7.62
C PRO A 95 9.46 5.76 6.55
N SER A 96 8.69 5.37 5.52
CA SER A 96 9.24 4.63 4.39
C SER A 96 10.36 5.44 3.75
N VAL A 97 11.38 4.73 3.25
CA VAL A 97 12.57 5.38 2.68
C VAL A 97 12.29 6.14 1.39
N THR A 98 11.17 5.89 0.76
CA THR A 98 10.83 6.57 -0.49
C THR A 98 10.36 7.98 -0.23
N ALA A 99 11.11 8.97 -0.72
CA ALA A 99 10.68 10.36 -0.64
C ALA A 99 9.56 10.58 -1.65
N VAL A 100 8.48 11.23 -1.22
CA VAL A 100 7.30 11.43 -2.06
C VAL A 100 6.92 12.91 -2.07
N THR A 101 6.76 13.45 -3.27
CA THR A 101 6.26 14.80 -3.44
C THR A 101 4.76 14.79 -3.63
N ALA A 102 4.12 15.93 -3.40
CA ALA A 102 2.68 16.03 -3.56
C ALA A 102 2.27 15.68 -5.00
N PRO A 103 1.14 14.94 -5.18
CA PRO A 103 0.68 14.60 -6.52
C PRO A 103 0.29 15.84 -7.31
N PRO A 104 0.86 16.06 -8.50
CA PRO A 104 0.60 17.28 -9.26
C PRO A 104 -0.79 17.31 -9.89
N SER A 105 -1.33 16.16 -10.24
CA SER A 105 -2.56 16.09 -11.02
C SER A 105 -3.83 16.36 -10.24
N ASN A 106 -3.73 16.41 -8.91
CA ASN A 106 -4.90 16.59 -8.08
C ASN A 106 -5.25 18.04 -7.78
N ARG A 107 -4.45 18.96 -8.24
CA ARG A 107 -4.59 20.35 -7.84
C ARG A 107 -5.94 20.94 -8.17
N GLY A 108 -6.42 20.75 -9.38
CA GLY A 108 -7.68 21.34 -9.81
C GLY A 108 -8.88 20.74 -9.10
N ALA A 109 -9.00 19.43 -9.12
CA ALA A 109 -10.11 18.73 -8.47
C ALA A 109 -9.95 18.71 -6.96
N GLY A 110 -8.72 18.59 -6.48
CA GLY A 110 -8.44 18.46 -5.08
C GLY A 110 -8.69 19.72 -4.27
N ASN A 111 -8.60 20.87 -4.89
CA ASN A 111 -8.75 22.12 -4.17
C ASN A 111 -10.11 22.25 -3.51
N LYS A 112 -11.17 21.85 -4.19
CA LYS A 112 -12.51 21.93 -3.61
C LYS A 112 -12.67 20.93 -2.46
N VAL A 113 -12.15 19.74 -2.65
CA VAL A 113 -12.24 18.72 -1.61
C VAL A 113 -11.44 19.13 -0.39
N GLU A 114 -10.26 19.67 -0.58
CA GLU A 114 -9.43 20.13 0.52
C GLU A 114 -10.08 21.26 1.29
N ALA A 115 -10.74 22.18 0.60
CA ALA A 115 -11.44 23.27 1.27
C ALA A 115 -12.55 22.76 2.19
N GLU A 116 -13.26 21.71 1.78
CA GLU A 116 -14.31 21.13 2.59
C GLU A 116 -13.75 20.36 3.77
N ILE A 117 -12.70 19.59 3.55
CA ILE A 117 -12.10 18.76 4.59
C ILE A 117 -11.30 19.62 5.56
N GLY A 118 -10.57 20.58 5.04
CA GLY A 118 -9.73 21.44 5.85
C GLY A 118 -10.50 22.42 6.69
N GLY A 119 -11.76 22.61 6.32
CA GLY A 119 -12.62 23.43 7.13
C GLY A 119 -12.95 22.71 8.41
#